data_debd28da475010a84c75bf24b9036ef5
#
_entry.id   debd28da475010a84c75bf24b9036ef5
#
_cell.length_a   1.000
_cell.length_b   1.000
_cell.length_c   1.000
_cell.angle_alpha   90.00
_cell.angle_beta   90.00
_cell.angle_gamma   90.00
#
_symmetry.space_group_name_H-M   'P 1'
#
loop_
_entity.id
_entity.type
_entity.pdbx_description
1 polymer ?
#
loop_
_entity_poly.entity_id
_entity_poly.type
_entity_poly.pdbx_seq_one_letter_code
_entity_poly.pdbx_strand_id
1 'polypeptide(L)'
;MGIFSGLFKSRDKPQNRTMGSNYAFFMGGTTSGKAVTERSAMQMTAVYSCVRILSEAVAGLPLHLYKYTDSGGKAMALDHPLYRLLHDEPNPEMSSFVFRETLMTHLLL
;
A
#
# COMPACT_ATOMS: atom_id res chain seq x y z
N MET A 1 -37.55 30.13 -36.15
CA MET A 1 -36.81 30.29 -34.86
C MET A 1 -36.93 28.99 -34.08
N GLY A 2 -35.84 28.25 -34.03
CA GLY A 2 -35.87 26.89 -33.49
C GLY A 2 -35.78 26.88 -31.97
N ILE A 3 -36.86 26.52 -31.31
CA ILE A 3 -36.96 26.32 -29.85
C ILE A 3 -36.11 25.13 -29.38
N PHE A 4 -35.58 24.33 -30.31
CA PHE A 4 -34.85 23.07 -30.02
C PHE A 4 -33.33 23.14 -30.20
N SER A 5 -32.73 24.30 -30.51
CA SER A 5 -31.29 24.40 -30.75
C SER A 5 -30.43 24.22 -29.49
N GLY A 6 -31.03 24.21 -28.31
CA GLY A 6 -30.34 24.00 -27.04
C GLY A 6 -30.33 22.56 -26.53
N LEU A 7 -31.17 21.67 -27.08
CA LEU A 7 -31.32 20.30 -26.56
C LEU A 7 -30.24 19.32 -27.05
N PHE A 8 -29.53 19.67 -28.13
CA PHE A 8 -28.49 18.80 -28.69
C PHE A 8 -27.09 19.39 -28.52
N LYS A 9 -26.84 20.04 -27.39
CA LYS A 9 -25.48 20.42 -27.05
C LYS A 9 -24.72 19.14 -26.71
N SER A 10 -24.00 18.60 -27.70
CA SER A 10 -23.11 17.46 -27.51
C SER A 10 -22.21 17.71 -26.28
N ARG A 11 -22.37 16.88 -25.29
CA ARG A 11 -21.62 16.93 -24.03
C ARG A 11 -20.19 16.42 -24.20
N ASP A 12 -19.91 15.76 -25.30
CA ASP A 12 -18.63 15.21 -25.66
C ASP A 12 -17.88 16.09 -26.63
N LYS A 13 -17.22 17.10 -26.11
CA LYS A 13 -15.99 17.56 -26.76
C LYS A 13 -14.86 16.64 -26.31
N PRO A 14 -14.30 15.81 -27.20
CA PRO A 14 -13.12 15.03 -26.83
C PRO A 14 -12.02 16.03 -26.49
N GLN A 15 -11.76 16.18 -25.19
CA GLN A 15 -10.60 16.92 -24.73
C GLN A 15 -9.39 16.04 -24.98
N ASN A 16 -8.60 16.45 -25.97
CA ASN A 16 -7.31 15.82 -26.23
C ASN A 16 -6.37 16.09 -25.05
N ARG A 17 -6.34 15.16 -24.10
CA ARG A 17 -5.52 15.22 -22.88
C ARG A 17 -4.13 14.65 -23.13
N THR A 18 -3.44 15.11 -24.15
CA THR A 18 -2.19 14.48 -24.59
C THR A 18 -0.97 14.78 -23.72
N MET A 19 -0.99 15.75 -22.84
CA MET A 19 0.18 16.01 -21.96
C MET A 19 -0.15 16.10 -20.48
N GLY A 20 -1.36 16.43 -20.08
CA GLY A 20 -1.75 16.54 -18.68
C GLY A 20 -2.04 15.20 -18.01
N SER A 21 -2.42 14.18 -18.78
CA SER A 21 -2.86 12.89 -18.24
C SER A 21 -1.70 12.06 -17.70
N ASN A 22 -0.55 12.06 -18.37
CA ASN A 22 0.62 11.31 -17.90
C ASN A 22 1.23 11.95 -16.66
N TYR A 23 1.29 13.28 -16.62
CA TYR A 23 1.78 14.01 -15.46
C TYR A 23 0.86 13.81 -14.24
N ALA A 24 -0.46 13.86 -14.43
CA ALA A 24 -1.44 13.60 -13.39
C ALA A 24 -1.36 12.15 -12.86
N PHE A 25 -1.07 11.18 -13.74
CA PHE A 25 -0.87 9.78 -13.36
C PHE A 25 0.39 9.62 -12.49
N PHE A 26 1.52 10.23 -12.87
CA PHE A 26 2.76 10.20 -12.08
C PHE A 26 2.66 10.96 -10.76
N MET A 27 1.79 11.97 -10.68
CA MET A 27 1.57 12.77 -9.47
C MET A 27 0.39 12.28 -8.62
N GLY A 28 -0.13 11.07 -8.88
CA GLY A 28 -1.21 10.45 -8.10
C GLY A 28 -2.61 11.00 -8.40
N GLY A 29 -2.79 11.68 -9.54
CA GLY A 29 -4.12 12.12 -9.98
C GLY A 29 -4.91 10.98 -10.60
N THR A 30 -6.17 10.82 -10.18
CA THR A 30 -7.10 9.87 -10.80
C THR A 30 -7.75 10.46 -12.05
N THR A 31 -8.30 9.62 -12.93
CA THR A 31 -9.06 10.05 -14.11
C THR A 31 -10.29 10.89 -13.75
N SER A 32 -10.80 10.79 -12.52
CA SER A 32 -11.90 11.60 -11.98
C SER A 32 -11.46 13.01 -11.53
N GLY A 33 -10.16 13.33 -11.60
CA GLY A 33 -9.62 14.63 -11.22
C GLY A 33 -9.43 14.82 -9.71
N LYS A 34 -9.71 13.81 -8.89
CA LYS A 34 -9.43 13.85 -7.45
C LYS A 34 -8.05 13.25 -7.16
N ALA A 35 -7.22 13.97 -6.43
CA ALA A 35 -5.97 13.44 -5.91
C ALA A 35 -6.28 12.44 -4.79
N VAL A 36 -5.78 11.21 -4.94
CA VAL A 36 -5.84 10.20 -3.88
C VAL A 36 -4.49 10.20 -3.17
N THR A 37 -4.52 10.46 -1.87
CA THR A 37 -3.37 10.37 -0.98
C THR A 37 -3.56 9.18 -0.04
N GLU A 38 -2.49 8.68 0.55
CA GLU A 38 -2.54 7.61 1.57
C GLU A 38 -3.55 7.93 2.67
N ARG A 39 -3.53 9.18 3.13
CA ARG A 39 -4.45 9.64 4.17
C ARG A 39 -5.91 9.63 3.72
N SER A 40 -6.21 10.08 2.50
CA SER A 40 -7.58 10.06 1.98
C SER A 40 -8.05 8.66 1.65
N ALA A 41 -7.15 7.76 1.23
CA ALA A 41 -7.45 6.35 1.01
C ALA A 41 -7.85 5.66 2.31
N MET A 42 -7.13 5.90 3.41
CA MET A 42 -7.44 5.32 4.73
C MET A 42 -8.74 5.85 5.36
N GLN A 43 -9.29 6.96 4.87
CA GLN A 43 -10.61 7.44 5.29
C GLN A 43 -11.76 6.64 4.66
N MET A 44 -11.50 5.87 3.62
CA MET A 44 -12.47 4.98 3.02
C MET A 44 -12.53 3.67 3.80
N THR A 45 -13.69 3.36 4.38
CA THR A 45 -13.90 2.16 5.22
C THR A 45 -13.47 0.86 4.54
N ALA A 46 -13.78 0.72 3.25
CA ALA A 46 -13.40 -0.48 2.48
C ALA A 46 -11.88 -0.62 2.36
N VAL A 47 -11.16 0.46 2.02
CA VAL A 47 -9.69 0.47 1.92
C VAL A 47 -9.07 0.19 3.27
N TYR A 48 -9.52 0.89 4.31
CA TYR A 48 -9.06 0.68 5.68
C TYR A 48 -9.21 -0.79 6.12
N SER A 49 -10.38 -1.38 5.89
CA SER A 49 -10.63 -2.78 6.26
C SER A 49 -9.74 -3.75 5.50
N CYS A 50 -9.54 -3.55 4.19
CA CYS A 50 -8.66 -4.40 3.38
C CYS A 50 -7.19 -4.29 3.85
N VAL A 51 -6.69 -3.08 4.02
CA VAL A 51 -5.31 -2.84 4.49
C VAL A 51 -5.10 -3.47 5.85
N ARG A 52 -6.03 -3.27 6.78
CA ARG A 52 -5.96 -3.82 8.12
C ARG A 52 -5.92 -5.35 8.13
N ILE A 53 -6.85 -6.00 7.43
CA ILE A 53 -6.91 -7.48 7.39
C ILE A 53 -5.63 -8.06 6.80
N LEU A 54 -5.10 -7.49 5.73
CA LEU A 54 -3.88 -7.97 5.09
C LEU A 54 -2.64 -7.73 5.96
N SER A 55 -2.52 -6.57 6.58
CA SER A 55 -1.38 -6.26 7.44
C SER A 55 -1.36 -7.10 8.71
N GLU A 56 -2.51 -7.29 9.36
CA GLU A 56 -2.64 -8.16 10.53
C GLU A 56 -2.34 -9.64 10.17
N ALA A 57 -2.81 -10.13 9.03
CA ALA A 57 -2.55 -11.49 8.57
C ALA A 57 -1.05 -11.73 8.34
N VAL A 58 -0.35 -10.81 7.70
CA VAL A 58 1.10 -10.91 7.47
C VAL A 58 1.87 -10.75 8.77
N ALA A 59 1.48 -9.82 9.65
CA ALA A 59 2.10 -9.60 10.93
C ALA A 59 2.00 -10.83 11.87
N GLY A 60 0.91 -11.59 11.75
CA GLY A 60 0.70 -12.82 12.52
C GLY A 60 1.58 -14.00 12.09
N LEU A 61 2.21 -13.96 10.91
CA LEU A 61 3.09 -15.03 10.47
C LEU A 61 4.42 -15.02 11.24
N PRO A 62 4.90 -16.16 11.74
CA PRO A 62 6.18 -16.21 12.42
C PRO A 62 7.32 -15.99 11.43
N LEU A 63 8.18 -15.02 11.71
CA LEU A 63 9.37 -14.72 10.92
C LEU A 63 10.61 -15.26 11.64
N HIS A 64 11.25 -16.28 11.06
CA HIS A 64 12.45 -16.90 11.60
C HIS A 64 13.65 -16.68 10.69
N LEU A 65 14.81 -16.46 11.29
CA LEU A 65 16.08 -16.36 10.59
C LEU A 65 16.79 -17.70 10.62
N TYR A 66 17.25 -18.16 9.45
CA TYR A 66 17.99 -19.43 9.32
C TYR A 66 19.39 -19.17 8.77
N LYS A 67 20.36 -19.95 9.23
CA LYS A 67 21.72 -20.01 8.69
C LYS A 67 21.97 -21.39 8.07
N TYR A 68 22.77 -21.42 7.02
CA TYR A 68 23.25 -22.68 6.46
C TYR A 68 24.30 -23.29 7.39
N THR A 69 24.21 -24.61 7.58
CA THR A 69 25.18 -25.39 8.33
C THR A 69 26.17 -26.01 7.37
N ASP A 70 27.41 -26.20 7.79
CA ASP A 70 28.48 -26.81 6.97
C ASP A 70 28.14 -28.21 6.45
N SER A 71 27.22 -28.89 7.11
CA SER A 71 26.66 -30.20 6.72
C SER A 71 25.57 -30.12 5.63
N GLY A 72 25.29 -28.92 5.07
CA GLY A 72 24.27 -28.71 4.04
C GLY A 72 22.84 -28.57 4.56
N GLY A 73 22.64 -28.51 5.89
CA GLY A 73 21.34 -28.25 6.52
C GLY A 73 21.07 -26.78 6.78
N LYS A 74 19.88 -26.50 7.33
CA LYS A 74 19.49 -25.17 7.82
C LYS A 74 19.22 -25.24 9.31
N ALA A 75 19.81 -24.34 10.09
CA ALA A 75 19.58 -24.20 11.53
C ALA A 75 19.07 -22.78 11.83
N MET A 76 18.25 -22.64 12.87
CA MET A 76 17.82 -21.32 13.34
C MET A 76 19.02 -20.50 13.79
N ALA A 77 19.11 -19.26 13.32
CA ALA A 77 20.20 -18.34 13.65
C ALA A 77 19.82 -17.48 14.87
N LEU A 78 19.66 -18.11 16.03
CA LEU A 78 19.25 -17.43 17.27
C LEU A 78 20.29 -16.40 17.75
N ASP A 79 21.57 -16.63 17.44
CA ASP A 79 22.68 -15.77 17.87
C ASP A 79 22.83 -14.52 16.96
N HIS A 80 22.10 -14.47 15.87
CA HIS A 80 22.23 -13.36 14.91
C HIS A 80 21.48 -12.11 15.39
N PRO A 81 22.07 -10.91 15.36
CA PRO A 81 21.42 -9.69 15.85
C PRO A 81 20.08 -9.39 15.17
N LEU A 82 19.94 -9.75 13.89
CA LEU A 82 18.67 -9.61 13.16
C LEU A 82 17.57 -10.53 13.70
N TYR A 83 17.89 -11.64 14.35
CA TYR A 83 16.87 -12.54 14.90
C TYR A 83 16.03 -11.80 15.94
N ARG A 84 16.68 -11.15 16.88
CA ARG A 84 16.01 -10.37 17.93
C ARG A 84 15.16 -9.25 17.34
N LEU A 85 15.70 -8.54 16.36
CA LEU A 85 15.01 -7.41 15.72
C LEU A 85 13.76 -7.83 14.95
N LEU A 86 13.82 -8.96 14.26
CA LEU A 86 12.71 -9.42 13.40
C LEU A 86 11.70 -10.29 14.14
N HIS A 87 12.13 -11.05 15.13
CA HIS A 87 11.31 -12.02 15.83
C HIS A 87 10.80 -11.50 17.17
N ASP A 88 11.64 -10.84 17.96
CA ASP A 88 11.31 -10.41 19.32
C ASP A 88 10.87 -8.95 19.35
N GLU A 89 11.83 -8.03 19.42
CA GLU A 89 11.61 -6.60 19.61
C GLU A 89 12.55 -5.77 18.71
N PRO A 90 12.02 -5.06 17.71
CA PRO A 90 12.83 -4.13 16.93
C PRO A 90 13.33 -2.93 17.75
N ASN A 91 12.52 -2.48 18.71
CA ASN A 91 12.86 -1.41 19.65
C ASN A 91 12.04 -1.57 20.94
N PRO A 92 12.39 -0.84 22.04
CA PRO A 92 11.71 -0.96 23.33
C PRO A 92 10.22 -0.56 23.33
N GLU A 93 9.79 0.18 22.31
CA GLU A 93 8.42 0.73 22.22
C GLU A 93 7.52 -0.08 21.27
N MET A 94 8.09 -1.03 20.53
CA MET A 94 7.40 -1.71 19.43
C MET A 94 7.72 -3.21 19.43
N SER A 95 6.69 -4.04 19.45
CA SER A 95 6.86 -5.49 19.25
C SER A 95 7.10 -5.80 17.76
N SER A 96 7.65 -6.99 17.49
CA SER A 96 7.87 -7.45 16.11
C SER A 96 6.56 -7.58 15.31
N PHE A 97 5.45 -7.86 15.98
CA PHE A 97 4.12 -7.87 15.35
C PHE A 97 3.75 -6.49 14.81
N VAL A 98 3.78 -5.48 15.69
CA VAL A 98 3.44 -4.08 15.31
C VAL A 98 4.39 -3.55 14.23
N PHE A 99 5.66 -3.92 14.29
CA PHE A 99 6.64 -3.56 13.28
C PHE A 99 6.27 -4.11 11.89
N ARG A 100 5.94 -5.40 11.80
CA ARG A 100 5.54 -6.04 10.53
C ARG A 100 4.20 -5.54 10.02
N GLU A 101 3.24 -5.31 10.91
CA GLU A 101 1.94 -4.70 10.58
C GLU A 101 2.12 -3.31 9.97
N THR A 102 2.96 -2.47 10.58
CA THR A 102 3.27 -1.13 10.10
C THR A 102 3.94 -1.17 8.74
N LEU A 103 4.96 -2.02 8.57
CA LEU A 103 5.64 -2.19 7.28
C LEU A 103 4.67 -2.62 6.18
N MET A 104 3.80 -3.59 6.48
CA MET A 104 2.82 -4.06 5.50
C MET A 104 1.78 -3.00 5.17
N THR A 105 1.32 -2.25 6.16
CA THR A 105 0.41 -1.10 5.95
C THR A 105 1.03 -0.07 5.02
N HIS A 106 2.29 0.30 5.23
CA HIS A 106 3.01 1.24 4.36
C HIS A 106 3.26 0.68 2.95
N LEU A 107 3.40 -0.64 2.82
CA LEU A 107 3.56 -1.27 1.50
C LEU A 107 2.27 -1.26 0.69
N LEU A 108 1.11 -1.34 1.34
CA LEU A 108 -0.21 -1.40 0.71
C LEU A 108 -0.76 -0.02 0.32
N LEU A 109 -0.25 1.03 0.90
CA LEU A 109 -0.64 2.43 0.65
C LEU A 109 0.34 3.15 -0.26
#